data_98310463cec089fe71bac3c0125f0779
#
_entry.id   98310463cec089fe71bac3c0125f0779
#
_cell.length_a   1.000
_cell.length_b   1.000
_cell.length_c   1.000
_cell.angle_alpha   90.00
_cell.angle_beta   90.00
_cell.angle_gamma   90.00
#
_symmetry.space_group_name_H-M   'P 1'
#
loop_
_entity.id
_entity.type
_entity.pdbx_description
1 polymer ?
#
loop_
_entity_poly.entity_id
_entity_poly.type
_entity_poly.pdbx_seq_one_letter_code
_entity_poly.pdbx_strand_id
1 'polypeptide(L)'
;IAVNNDKLLEPVIKTNTRQFYLPVDNYVLLLLAMKGTMSFNPFPCKESDTGVAMRTEMTYMTFGSQKILLLPGENFVCTVYGGYEPAERSSTGKGPEINPAPLAEICGDSEIIEYGITNDMAGYVVAPNDFCLHPTQAFLNPTNDVLGARHYHETNSMGFKTQQVIADNFAQLVKDF
;
A
#
# COMPACT_ATOMS: atom_id res chain seq x y z
N ILE A 1 -28.13 12.80 -6.91
CA ILE A 1 -28.99 12.03 -7.82
C ILE A 1 -29.04 10.63 -7.23
N ALA A 2 -30.10 10.34 -6.46
CA ALA A 2 -30.36 8.98 -5.98
C ALA A 2 -30.77 8.15 -7.19
N VAL A 3 -29.88 7.28 -7.62
CA VAL A 3 -30.25 6.25 -8.57
C VAL A 3 -30.81 5.10 -7.74
N ASN A 4 -31.98 4.60 -8.08
CA ASN A 4 -32.64 3.46 -7.42
C ASN A 4 -31.87 2.14 -7.66
N ASN A 5 -30.62 2.08 -7.23
CA ASN A 5 -29.76 0.91 -7.28
C ASN A 5 -29.39 0.43 -5.88
N ASP A 6 -30.21 0.74 -4.89
CA ASP A 6 -29.99 0.28 -3.53
C ASP A 6 -30.06 -1.25 -3.51
N LYS A 7 -28.96 -1.88 -3.14
CA LYS A 7 -28.85 -3.32 -2.95
C LYS A 7 -29.03 -3.64 -1.48
N LEU A 8 -30.07 -4.39 -1.15
CA LEU A 8 -30.25 -4.86 0.20
C LEU A 8 -29.13 -5.86 0.55
N LEU A 9 -28.34 -5.54 1.58
CA LEU A 9 -27.31 -6.43 2.08
C LEU A 9 -27.88 -7.33 3.19
N GLU A 10 -27.47 -8.58 3.21
CA GLU A 10 -27.73 -9.45 4.35
C GLU A 10 -27.00 -8.90 5.59
N PRO A 11 -27.64 -8.89 6.78
CA PRO A 11 -27.04 -8.35 7.99
C PRO A 11 -26.04 -9.35 8.63
N VAL A 12 -25.12 -9.86 7.82
CA VAL A 12 -24.08 -10.80 8.26
C VAL A 12 -22.72 -10.14 8.05
N ILE A 13 -21.94 -10.06 9.13
CA ILE A 13 -20.57 -9.58 9.12
C ILE A 13 -19.63 -10.76 9.32
N LYS A 14 -18.65 -10.90 8.41
CA LYS A 14 -17.49 -11.76 8.60
C LYS A 14 -16.25 -10.89 8.58
N THR A 15 -15.26 -11.24 9.38
CA THR A 15 -14.01 -10.49 9.45
C THR A 15 -12.83 -11.42 9.72
N ASN A 16 -11.71 -11.14 9.08
CA ASN A 16 -10.43 -11.77 9.37
C ASN A 16 -9.33 -10.71 9.34
N THR A 17 -8.39 -10.77 10.28
CA THR A 17 -7.28 -9.83 10.42
C THR A 17 -5.97 -10.58 10.35
N ARG A 18 -5.02 -10.02 9.59
CA ARG A 18 -3.68 -10.57 9.45
C ARG A 18 -2.64 -9.54 9.88
N GLN A 19 -1.82 -9.92 10.87
CA GLN A 19 -0.62 -9.16 11.24
C GLN A 19 0.53 -9.55 10.32
N PHE A 20 1.33 -8.57 9.94
CA PHE A 20 2.50 -8.78 9.09
C PHE A 20 3.60 -7.76 9.38
N TYR A 21 4.77 -7.98 8.78
CA TYR A 21 5.91 -7.09 8.92
C TYR A 21 6.15 -6.36 7.60
N LEU A 22 6.12 -5.03 7.66
CA LEU A 22 6.35 -4.15 6.53
C LEU A 22 7.78 -3.63 6.59
N PRO A 23 8.66 -3.97 5.62
CA PRO A 23 10.03 -3.49 5.57
C PRO A 23 10.07 -1.96 5.54
N VAL A 24 10.96 -1.36 6.33
CA VAL A 24 11.16 0.09 6.38
C VAL A 24 12.48 0.40 5.67
N ASP A 25 12.42 0.65 4.37
CA ASP A 25 13.59 1.06 3.58
C ASP A 25 13.87 2.57 3.73
N ASN A 26 12.85 3.34 4.13
CA ASN A 26 12.94 4.78 4.36
C ASN A 26 13.67 5.10 5.66
N TYR A 27 14.97 5.35 5.57
CA TYR A 27 15.80 5.68 6.71
C TYR A 27 15.42 6.99 7.40
N VAL A 28 14.76 7.93 6.69
CA VAL A 28 14.30 9.20 7.27
C VAL A 28 13.16 8.95 8.25
N LEU A 29 12.18 8.12 7.88
CA LEU A 29 11.10 7.72 8.78
C LEU A 29 11.63 6.95 9.98
N LEU A 30 12.62 6.07 9.78
CA LEU A 30 13.28 5.36 10.87
C LEU A 30 13.97 6.33 11.85
N LEU A 31 14.69 7.34 11.35
CA LEU A 31 15.32 8.36 12.19
C LEU A 31 14.30 9.19 12.96
N LEU A 32 13.15 9.52 12.36
CA LEU A 32 12.06 10.23 13.04
C LEU A 32 11.44 9.37 14.15
N ALA A 33 11.28 8.08 13.90
CA ALA A 33 10.83 7.13 14.92
C ALA A 33 11.83 7.01 16.08
N MET A 34 13.12 6.89 15.79
CA MET A 34 14.18 6.84 16.81
C MET A 34 14.25 8.13 17.67
N LYS A 35 13.87 9.27 17.10
CA LYS A 35 13.75 10.54 17.83
C LYS A 35 12.44 10.70 18.59
N GLY A 36 11.53 9.71 18.49
CA GLY A 36 10.22 9.77 19.16
C GLY A 36 9.21 10.70 18.48
N THR A 37 9.49 11.17 17.26
CA THR A 37 8.57 12.01 16.48
C THR A 37 7.47 11.16 15.83
N MET A 38 7.79 9.92 15.51
CA MET A 38 6.84 8.91 15.02
C MET A 38 6.87 7.71 15.96
N SER A 39 5.73 7.04 16.09
CA SER A 39 5.62 5.85 16.93
C SER A 39 5.38 4.63 16.07
N PHE A 40 6.36 3.77 15.96
CA PHE A 40 6.18 2.37 15.55
C PHE A 40 7.19 1.47 16.27
N ASN A 41 6.81 0.22 16.48
CA ASN A 41 7.71 -0.75 17.10
C ASN A 41 8.63 -1.36 16.03
N PRO A 42 9.94 -1.11 16.06
CA PRO A 42 10.87 -1.69 15.11
C PRO A 42 11.12 -3.18 15.39
N PHE A 43 11.13 -3.98 14.34
CA PHE A 43 11.48 -5.40 14.37
C PHE A 43 12.65 -5.67 13.41
N PRO A 44 13.56 -6.62 13.71
CA PRO A 44 14.61 -7.02 12.77
C PRO A 44 14.03 -7.54 11.46
N CYS A 45 14.53 -7.04 10.32
CA CYS A 45 14.09 -7.43 8.98
C CYS A 45 15.26 -7.42 8.01
N LYS A 46 15.66 -8.60 7.53
CA LYS A 46 16.78 -8.74 6.58
C LYS A 46 16.43 -8.27 5.17
N GLU A 47 15.16 -8.24 4.84
CA GLU A 47 14.60 -7.82 3.55
C GLU A 47 14.55 -6.29 3.39
N SER A 48 14.72 -5.55 4.48
CA SER A 48 14.76 -4.08 4.50
C SER A 48 16.19 -3.56 4.36
N ASP A 49 16.36 -2.46 3.62
CA ASP A 49 17.65 -1.77 3.46
C ASP A 49 18.15 -1.17 4.78
N THR A 50 17.25 -0.87 5.72
CA THR A 50 17.60 -0.39 7.08
C THR A 50 17.78 -1.51 8.10
N GLY A 51 17.49 -2.75 7.73
CA GLY A 51 17.46 -3.89 8.66
C GLY A 51 16.26 -3.94 9.58
N VAL A 52 15.23 -3.10 9.34
CA VAL A 52 14.07 -2.90 10.22
C VAL A 52 12.76 -3.08 9.46
N ALA A 53 11.76 -3.66 10.12
CA ALA A 53 10.37 -3.65 9.69
C ALA A 53 9.46 -3.04 10.76
N MET A 54 8.34 -2.51 10.34
CA MET A 54 7.21 -2.15 11.18
C MET A 54 6.23 -3.33 11.23
N ARG A 55 5.81 -3.75 12.45
CA ARG A 55 4.68 -4.67 12.57
C ARG A 55 3.39 -3.89 12.42
N THR A 56 2.55 -4.35 11.52
CA THR A 56 1.25 -3.76 11.23
C THR A 56 0.21 -4.84 10.96
N GLU A 57 -1.00 -4.47 10.59
CA GLU A 57 -2.07 -5.40 10.27
C GLU A 57 -2.99 -4.85 9.18
N MET A 58 -3.68 -5.76 8.52
CA MET A 58 -4.80 -5.47 7.63
C MET A 58 -6.00 -6.32 8.00
N THR A 59 -7.19 -5.81 7.73
CA THR A 59 -8.44 -6.54 7.98
C THR A 59 -9.25 -6.64 6.70
N TYR A 60 -9.65 -7.85 6.34
CA TYR A 60 -10.60 -8.12 5.29
C TYR A 60 -11.92 -8.53 5.90
N MET A 61 -12.99 -7.89 5.47
CA MET A 61 -14.31 -8.16 6.01
C MET A 61 -15.38 -8.12 4.93
N THR A 62 -16.51 -8.76 5.21
CA THR A 62 -17.72 -8.62 4.41
C THR A 62 -18.88 -8.15 5.27
N PHE A 63 -19.71 -7.30 4.69
CA PHE A 63 -21.04 -6.98 5.21
C PHE A 63 -22.06 -7.44 4.15
N GLY A 64 -22.69 -8.58 4.42
CA GLY A 64 -23.42 -9.31 3.40
C GLY A 64 -22.50 -9.66 2.20
N SER A 65 -22.86 -9.18 1.02
CA SER A 65 -22.05 -9.35 -0.20
C SER A 65 -21.00 -8.24 -0.41
N GLN A 66 -21.03 -7.15 0.37
CA GLN A 66 -20.06 -6.07 0.23
C GLN A 66 -18.73 -6.44 0.86
N LYS A 67 -17.66 -6.40 0.09
CA LYS A 67 -16.29 -6.62 0.56
C LYS A 67 -15.65 -5.30 0.96
N ILE A 68 -14.94 -5.32 2.07
CA ILE A 68 -14.29 -4.16 2.68
C ILE A 68 -12.87 -4.56 3.09
N LEU A 69 -11.90 -3.72 2.78
CA LEU A 69 -10.51 -3.90 3.14
C LEU A 69 -10.00 -2.69 3.92
N LEU A 70 -9.44 -2.94 5.09
CA LEU A 70 -8.82 -1.96 5.96
C LEU A 70 -7.31 -2.11 5.86
N LEU A 71 -6.60 -1.04 5.47
CA LEU A 71 -5.16 -1.04 5.19
C LEU A 71 -4.41 -0.01 6.03
N PRO A 72 -3.15 -0.28 6.40
CA PRO A 72 -2.35 0.61 7.25
C PRO A 72 -1.71 1.79 6.50
N GLY A 73 -1.89 1.92 5.19
CA GLY A 73 -1.27 2.96 4.36
C GLY A 73 -2.27 3.76 3.55
N GLU A 74 -1.80 4.81 2.92
CA GLU A 74 -2.53 5.59 1.93
C GLU A 74 -2.24 5.01 0.54
N ASN A 75 -3.19 4.22 0.04
CA ASN A 75 -3.00 3.46 -1.20
C ASN A 75 -3.30 4.31 -2.42
N PHE A 76 -2.43 4.28 -3.41
CA PHE A 76 -2.76 4.84 -4.72
C PHE A 76 -3.87 4.01 -5.37
N VAL A 77 -4.79 4.67 -6.05
CA VAL A 77 -5.98 4.05 -6.66
C VAL A 77 -5.59 2.86 -7.54
N CYS A 78 -4.51 2.97 -8.30
CA CYS A 78 -4.03 1.89 -9.16
C CYS A 78 -3.54 0.65 -8.40
N THR A 79 -3.07 0.80 -7.16
CA THR A 79 -2.64 -0.34 -6.34
C THR A 79 -3.82 -1.18 -5.85
N VAL A 80 -4.99 -0.56 -5.73
CA VAL A 80 -6.23 -1.21 -5.29
C VAL A 80 -7.04 -1.71 -6.48
N TYR A 81 -7.32 -0.86 -7.45
CA TYR A 81 -8.28 -1.14 -8.53
C TYR A 81 -7.64 -1.45 -9.88
N GLY A 82 -6.30 -1.33 -9.99
CA GLY A 82 -5.60 -1.49 -11.25
C GLY A 82 -5.58 -0.22 -12.09
N GLY A 83 -5.20 -0.36 -13.37
CA GLY A 83 -5.00 0.79 -14.23
C GLY A 83 -3.61 1.40 -14.08
N TYR A 84 -2.61 0.57 -13.83
CA TYR A 84 -1.20 1.00 -13.80
C TYR A 84 -0.81 1.67 -15.11
N GLU A 85 -0.03 2.72 -15.02
CA GLU A 85 0.44 3.45 -16.18
C GLU A 85 1.37 2.60 -17.05
N PRO A 86 1.25 2.69 -18.39
CA PRO A 86 2.21 2.08 -19.30
C PRO A 86 3.57 2.80 -19.21
N ALA A 87 4.63 2.17 -19.71
CA ALA A 87 6.00 2.68 -19.60
C ALA A 87 6.18 4.13 -20.04
N GLU A 88 5.45 4.56 -21.08
CA GLU A 88 5.53 5.90 -21.64
C GLU A 88 4.95 6.99 -20.72
N ARG A 89 4.14 6.60 -19.74
CA ARG A 89 3.50 7.52 -18.80
C ARG A 89 3.83 7.27 -17.34
N SER A 90 4.52 6.17 -17.06
CA SER A 90 4.95 5.86 -15.70
C SER A 90 6.13 6.74 -15.28
N SER A 91 6.21 7.04 -14.01
CA SER A 91 7.25 7.90 -13.44
C SER A 91 8.66 7.33 -13.55
N THR A 92 8.80 6.02 -13.66
CA THR A 92 10.11 5.34 -13.82
C THR A 92 10.46 5.00 -15.26
N GLY A 93 9.53 5.17 -16.22
CA GLY A 93 9.68 4.66 -17.59
C GLY A 93 9.56 3.14 -17.69
N LYS A 94 9.11 2.43 -16.65
CA LYS A 94 8.91 0.98 -16.66
C LYS A 94 7.42 0.67 -16.79
N GLY A 95 7.10 -0.43 -17.45
CA GLY A 95 5.73 -0.85 -17.67
C GLY A 95 5.06 -1.45 -16.41
N PRO A 96 3.76 -1.76 -16.53
CA PRO A 96 2.95 -2.28 -15.42
C PRO A 96 3.35 -3.68 -14.97
N GLU A 97 4.13 -4.41 -15.75
CA GLU A 97 4.56 -5.80 -15.48
C GLU A 97 5.42 -5.96 -14.22
N ILE A 98 5.99 -4.86 -13.71
CA ILE A 98 6.77 -4.90 -12.47
C ILE A 98 5.91 -4.70 -11.22
N ASN A 99 4.63 -4.38 -11.39
CA ASN A 99 3.71 -4.17 -10.28
C ASN A 99 3.08 -5.50 -9.84
N PRO A 100 2.79 -5.67 -8.55
CA PRO A 100 1.96 -6.79 -8.10
C PRO A 100 0.53 -6.63 -8.61
N ALA A 101 -0.25 -7.73 -8.57
CA ALA A 101 -1.66 -7.69 -8.90
C ALA A 101 -2.40 -6.68 -8.02
N PRO A 102 -3.35 -5.89 -8.57
CA PRO A 102 -4.19 -5.00 -7.80
C PRO A 102 -5.02 -5.76 -6.75
N LEU A 103 -5.31 -5.13 -5.62
CA LEU A 103 -6.02 -5.81 -4.52
C LEU A 103 -7.43 -6.29 -4.93
N ALA A 104 -8.13 -5.52 -5.76
CA ALA A 104 -9.44 -5.89 -6.31
C ALA A 104 -9.37 -7.17 -7.16
N GLU A 105 -8.29 -7.35 -7.93
CA GLU A 105 -8.04 -8.58 -8.70
C GLU A 105 -7.76 -9.76 -7.77
N ILE A 106 -6.96 -9.56 -6.72
CA ILE A 106 -6.62 -10.60 -5.74
C ILE A 106 -7.87 -11.18 -5.07
N CYS A 107 -8.85 -10.35 -4.72
CA CYS A 107 -10.10 -10.81 -4.09
C CYS A 107 -11.23 -11.08 -5.10
N GLY A 108 -10.97 -10.88 -6.41
CA GLY A 108 -11.95 -11.10 -7.47
C GLY A 108 -13.19 -10.19 -7.38
N ASP A 109 -13.01 -8.93 -6.94
CA ASP A 109 -14.12 -7.98 -6.77
C ASP A 109 -13.66 -6.56 -7.05
N SER A 110 -14.13 -5.99 -8.17
CA SER A 110 -13.85 -4.60 -8.56
C SER A 110 -14.62 -3.55 -7.76
N GLU A 111 -15.61 -3.98 -6.96
CA GLU A 111 -16.44 -3.10 -6.12
C GLU A 111 -16.00 -3.14 -4.63
N ILE A 112 -14.84 -3.74 -4.33
CA ILE A 112 -14.30 -3.72 -2.98
C ILE A 112 -14.13 -2.28 -2.48
N ILE A 113 -14.54 -2.01 -1.24
CA ILE A 113 -14.31 -0.72 -0.59
C ILE A 113 -13.02 -0.80 0.20
N GLU A 114 -12.09 0.09 -0.10
CA GLU A 114 -10.84 0.20 0.64
C GLU A 114 -10.90 1.42 1.57
N TYR A 115 -10.44 1.21 2.82
CA TYR A 115 -10.17 2.27 3.78
C TYR A 115 -8.69 2.24 4.14
N GLY A 116 -7.97 3.26 3.68
CA GLY A 116 -6.57 3.47 4.05
C GLY A 116 -6.40 4.07 5.45
N ILE A 117 -5.17 4.04 5.95
CA ILE A 117 -4.76 4.63 7.24
C ILE A 117 -5.60 4.08 8.41
N THR A 118 -6.01 2.84 8.31
CA THR A 118 -6.69 2.12 9.39
C THR A 118 -5.65 1.34 10.19
N ASN A 119 -5.74 1.39 11.52
CA ASN A 119 -4.82 0.81 12.50
C ASN A 119 -3.47 1.52 12.60
N ASP A 120 -2.78 1.75 11.46
CA ASP A 120 -1.47 2.38 11.39
C ASP A 120 -1.40 3.38 10.23
N MET A 121 -0.37 4.23 10.25
CA MET A 121 -0.07 5.16 9.17
C MET A 121 1.29 4.80 8.55
N ALA A 122 1.29 3.81 7.64
CA ALA A 122 2.48 3.37 6.93
C ALA A 122 2.92 4.30 5.79
N GLY A 123 2.25 5.44 5.63
CA GLY A 123 2.50 6.38 4.54
C GLY A 123 1.95 5.93 3.19
N TYR A 124 2.49 6.50 2.12
CA TYR A 124 2.01 6.20 0.76
C TYR A 124 2.41 4.82 0.28
N VAL A 125 1.45 4.10 -0.29
CA VAL A 125 1.67 2.85 -1.01
C VAL A 125 1.67 3.16 -2.50
N VAL A 126 2.87 3.39 -3.04
CA VAL A 126 3.09 3.79 -4.43
C VAL A 126 3.36 2.56 -5.28
N ALA A 127 2.81 2.54 -6.50
CA ALA A 127 3.08 1.46 -7.45
C ALA A 127 4.57 1.40 -7.85
N PRO A 128 5.21 0.22 -7.92
CA PRO A 128 6.61 0.09 -8.30
C PRO A 128 7.03 0.82 -9.58
N ASN A 129 6.17 0.82 -10.61
CA ASN A 129 6.47 1.54 -11.85
C ASN A 129 6.36 3.08 -11.74
N ASP A 130 5.82 3.59 -10.62
CA ASP A 130 5.76 5.01 -10.30
C ASP A 130 6.66 5.42 -9.13
N PHE A 131 7.43 4.48 -8.57
CA PHE A 131 8.25 4.71 -7.39
C PHE A 131 9.63 5.30 -7.78
N CYS A 132 9.80 6.61 -7.60
CA CYS A 132 11.01 7.34 -7.94
C CYS A 132 11.72 7.89 -6.70
N LEU A 133 13.00 7.63 -6.56
CA LEU A 133 13.84 8.19 -5.49
C LEU A 133 14.84 9.20 -6.01
N HIS A 134 15.12 10.22 -5.20
CA HIS A 134 16.19 11.16 -5.48
C HIS A 134 17.55 10.41 -5.55
N PRO A 135 18.35 10.58 -6.63
CA PRO A 135 19.50 9.71 -6.91
C PRO A 135 20.61 9.74 -5.84
N THR A 136 20.71 10.81 -5.07
CA THR A 136 21.75 10.98 -4.03
C THR A 136 21.18 11.20 -2.63
N GLN A 137 19.88 11.51 -2.50
CA GLN A 137 19.22 11.85 -1.25
C GLN A 137 17.85 11.14 -1.17
N ALA A 138 17.88 9.84 -1.42
CA ALA A 138 16.70 8.98 -1.37
C ALA A 138 15.91 9.20 -0.09
N PHE A 139 14.59 9.27 -0.20
CA PHE A 139 13.65 9.53 0.90
C PHE A 139 13.77 10.88 1.61
N LEU A 140 14.90 11.60 1.48
CA LEU A 140 15.09 12.90 2.12
C LEU A 140 14.54 14.04 1.27
N ASN A 141 14.72 13.96 -0.04
CA ASN A 141 14.27 15.00 -0.96
C ASN A 141 13.33 14.42 -2.03
N PRO A 142 12.30 15.21 -2.41
CA PRO A 142 11.50 14.93 -3.59
C PRO A 142 12.37 14.80 -4.83
N THR A 143 11.97 13.99 -5.78
CA THR A 143 12.66 13.79 -7.06
C THR A 143 11.82 14.25 -8.25
N ASN A 144 12.46 14.45 -9.38
CA ASN A 144 11.74 14.52 -10.65
C ASN A 144 11.73 13.12 -11.28
N ASP A 145 10.61 12.77 -11.87
CA ASP A 145 10.46 11.54 -12.64
C ASP A 145 11.09 11.65 -14.04
N VAL A 146 11.00 10.58 -14.83
CA VAL A 146 11.52 10.58 -16.20
C VAL A 146 10.75 11.51 -17.17
N LEU A 147 9.55 11.94 -16.78
CA LEU A 147 8.68 12.86 -17.52
C LEU A 147 8.87 14.33 -17.09
N GLY A 148 9.69 14.57 -16.06
CA GLY A 148 9.98 15.89 -15.51
C GLY A 148 8.99 16.39 -14.45
N ALA A 149 8.01 15.57 -14.05
CA ALA A 149 7.12 15.89 -12.93
C ALA A 149 7.81 15.65 -11.59
N ARG A 150 7.47 16.47 -10.59
CA ARG A 150 8.09 16.37 -9.26
C ARG A 150 7.27 15.48 -8.34
N HIS A 151 7.93 14.49 -7.74
CA HIS A 151 7.37 13.51 -6.84
C HIS A 151 7.87 13.70 -5.40
N TYR A 152 6.96 13.57 -4.44
CA TYR A 152 7.27 13.60 -3.00
C TYR A 152 6.72 12.40 -2.22
N HIS A 153 5.89 11.58 -2.86
CA HIS A 153 5.18 10.48 -2.21
C HIS A 153 6.16 9.50 -1.56
N GLU A 154 7.26 9.24 -2.23
CA GLU A 154 8.28 8.30 -1.78
C GLU A 154 8.97 8.75 -0.48
N THR A 155 9.06 10.08 -0.24
CA THR A 155 9.62 10.60 1.01
C THR A 155 8.74 10.25 2.23
N ASN A 156 7.47 9.93 2.00
CA ASN A 156 6.50 9.52 3.00
C ASN A 156 6.01 8.07 2.80
N SER A 157 6.78 7.25 2.12
CA SER A 157 6.52 5.81 1.93
C SER A 157 7.52 4.98 2.72
N MET A 158 7.14 3.78 3.14
CA MET A 158 8.06 2.82 3.79
C MET A 158 9.12 2.30 2.82
N GLY A 159 8.84 2.24 1.51
CA GLY A 159 9.79 1.82 0.49
C GLY A 159 9.14 1.17 -0.73
N PHE A 160 9.99 0.86 -1.70
CA PHE A 160 9.59 0.26 -2.98
C PHE A 160 8.79 -1.05 -2.85
N LYS A 161 9.11 -1.86 -1.83
CA LYS A 161 8.50 -3.18 -1.62
C LYS A 161 7.14 -3.13 -0.95
N THR A 162 6.68 -1.95 -0.50
CA THR A 162 5.47 -1.80 0.32
C THR A 162 4.24 -2.41 -0.33
N GLN A 163 4.00 -2.11 -1.61
CA GLN A 163 2.84 -2.65 -2.32
C GLN A 163 2.91 -4.18 -2.47
N GLN A 164 4.08 -4.74 -2.82
CA GLN A 164 4.25 -6.20 -2.96
C GLN A 164 3.95 -6.92 -1.65
N VAL A 165 4.48 -6.41 -0.53
CA VAL A 165 4.24 -7.01 0.79
C VAL A 165 2.76 -6.97 1.18
N ILE A 166 2.07 -5.86 0.89
CA ILE A 166 0.63 -5.73 1.13
C ILE A 166 -0.13 -6.73 0.25
N ALA A 167 0.16 -6.81 -1.04
CA ALA A 167 -0.50 -7.71 -1.98
C ALA A 167 -0.35 -9.19 -1.59
N ASP A 168 0.87 -9.60 -1.22
CA ASP A 168 1.17 -10.99 -0.80
C ASP A 168 0.41 -11.37 0.48
N ASN A 169 0.39 -10.47 1.47
CA ASN A 169 -0.33 -10.69 2.72
C ASN A 169 -1.85 -10.67 2.51
N PHE A 170 -2.35 -9.81 1.63
CA PHE A 170 -3.77 -9.80 1.27
C PHE A 170 -4.19 -11.07 0.53
N ALA A 171 -3.39 -11.56 -0.42
CA ALA A 171 -3.64 -12.82 -1.10
C ALA A 171 -3.75 -14.00 -0.13
N GLN A 172 -2.92 -14.01 0.92
CA GLN A 172 -3.02 -15.02 1.96
C GLN A 172 -4.28 -14.82 2.82
N LEU A 173 -4.59 -13.58 3.19
CA LEU A 173 -5.78 -13.26 4.00
C LEU A 173 -7.08 -13.67 3.28
N VAL A 174 -7.16 -13.46 1.96
CA VAL A 174 -8.31 -13.89 1.14
C VAL A 174 -8.45 -15.40 1.09
N LYS A 175 -7.33 -16.15 1.08
CA LYS A 175 -7.37 -17.63 1.11
C LYS A 175 -7.86 -18.18 2.44
N ASP A 176 -7.57 -17.45 3.53
CA ASP A 176 -7.89 -17.85 4.91
C ASP A 176 -9.30 -17.38 5.32
N PHE A 177 -10.02 -16.64 4.45
CA PHE A 177 -11.35 -16.06 4.71
C PHE A 177 -12.50 -17.01 4.36
#